data_095079ed607c42ac234462ab8ae64e3d
#
_entry.id   095079ed607c42ac234462ab8ae64e3d
#
_cell.length_a   1.000
_cell.length_b   1.000
_cell.length_c   1.000
_cell.angle_alpha   90.00
_cell.angle_beta   90.00
_cell.angle_gamma   90.00
#
_symmetry.space_group_name_H-M   'P 1'
#
loop_
_entity.id
_entity.type
_entity.pdbx_description
1 polymer ?
#
loop_
_entity_poly.entity_id
_entity_poly.type
_entity_poly.pdbx_seq_one_letter_code
_entity_poly.pdbx_strand_id
1 'polypeptide(L)'
;MLSESELVAFDHTAAGHDGISSNASGSLIIKPCTQAEIDFYESAKDHPLFQAHMPTFIGSLSQHDDQDAVAPLLESSQDGVAAPPHVDGIATQGAVTETTPGLMRRVSWKPSGGKKITTGLAIVLENVVSGFKHPNVLDVKLGVRLWDDDAPLAKRRKLDEVTAKTTSGSLGFRLAGMKMWAGAGAEDAEVEVPPAEKEYVEVKNGYRSYNKYYGQSFSADSVDDAFTTYFGGIVQEEENGDAATKRIRFKRQRAEFLIRRFIRELESIQYVLENEESRMYSASVLMVYEGDPEALEVSIAGEEEEDGRDGVDGGEGMLQDDDDDEEDTRPHKVHELRLIDFAHARWTPGEGPDQNAIKGIQSLLAILRDLVAKAE
;
A
#
# COMPACT_ATOMS: atom_id res chain seq x y z
N MET A 1 -2.65 -22.64 7.89
CA MET A 1 -2.47 -21.91 9.17
C MET A 1 -1.12 -21.26 9.09
N LEU A 2 -1.07 -19.92 9.20
CA LEU A 2 0.21 -19.23 9.36
C LEU A 2 0.64 -19.42 10.80
N SER A 3 1.77 -20.10 11.02
CA SER A 3 2.38 -20.21 12.34
C SER A 3 3.25 -18.97 12.60
N GLU A 4 3.47 -18.63 13.87
CA GLU A 4 4.30 -17.48 14.29
C GLU A 4 5.75 -17.58 13.77
N SER A 5 6.22 -18.81 13.47
CA SER A 5 7.54 -19.10 12.91
C SER A 5 7.65 -18.83 11.40
N GLU A 6 6.54 -18.51 10.71
CA GLU A 6 6.48 -18.25 9.28
C GLU A 6 6.38 -16.76 8.94
N LEU A 7 6.42 -15.87 9.97
CA LEU A 7 6.36 -14.43 9.78
C LEU A 7 7.76 -13.82 9.70
N VAL A 8 8.01 -13.09 8.63
CA VAL A 8 9.27 -12.38 8.37
C VAL A 8 9.03 -10.87 8.50
N ALA A 9 10.01 -10.13 9.00
CA ALA A 9 9.94 -8.67 9.01
C ALA A 9 9.82 -8.14 7.56
N PHE A 10 8.89 -7.22 7.32
CA PHE A 10 8.67 -6.67 6.00
C PHE A 10 9.67 -5.56 5.68
N ASP A 11 10.58 -5.80 4.73
CA ASP A 11 11.70 -4.89 4.38
C ASP A 11 11.37 -3.86 3.29
N HIS A 12 10.19 -3.92 2.65
CA HIS A 12 9.83 -3.07 1.50
C HIS A 12 8.93 -1.87 1.85
N THR A 13 8.85 -1.47 3.13
CA THR A 13 8.15 -0.25 3.50
C THR A 13 8.89 1.00 2.99
N ALA A 14 8.20 1.85 2.21
CA ALA A 14 8.72 3.16 1.81
C ALA A 14 8.52 4.20 2.91
N ALA A 15 7.43 4.11 3.69
CA ALA A 15 7.16 4.94 4.86
C ALA A 15 6.96 4.04 6.09
N GLY A 16 7.65 4.38 7.20
CA GLY A 16 7.70 3.53 8.39
C GLY A 16 6.35 3.39 9.10
N HIS A 17 5.65 2.31 8.88
CA HIS A 17 4.77 1.71 9.86
C HIS A 17 5.51 0.57 10.53
N ASP A 18 6.00 0.84 11.74
CA ASP A 18 6.66 -0.15 12.57
C ASP A 18 5.69 -1.31 12.88
N GLY A 19 6.12 -2.55 12.64
CA GLY A 19 5.35 -3.74 13.01
C GLY A 19 4.62 -4.44 11.87
N ILE A 20 4.85 -4.07 10.60
CA ILE A 20 4.38 -4.85 9.45
C ILE A 20 5.25 -6.10 9.31
N SER A 21 4.61 -7.25 9.12
CA SER A 21 5.25 -8.53 8.84
C SER A 21 4.72 -9.08 7.51
N SER A 22 5.48 -9.96 6.88
CA SER A 22 5.03 -10.73 5.70
C SER A 22 5.00 -12.23 6.01
N ASN A 23 4.25 -12.99 5.21
CA ASN A 23 4.37 -14.44 5.19
C ASN A 23 5.70 -14.87 4.54
N ALA A 24 6.05 -16.14 4.65
CA ALA A 24 7.30 -16.68 4.13
C ALA A 24 7.46 -16.53 2.60
N SER A 25 6.36 -16.60 1.83
CA SER A 25 6.37 -16.38 0.38
C SER A 25 6.41 -14.90 -0.03
N GLY A 26 6.27 -13.96 0.92
CA GLY A 26 6.21 -12.54 0.62
C GLY A 26 4.92 -12.07 -0.09
N SER A 27 3.93 -12.95 -0.29
CA SER A 27 2.69 -12.62 -1.02
C SER A 27 1.67 -11.85 -0.19
N LEU A 28 1.76 -11.94 1.14
CA LEU A 28 0.84 -11.29 2.08
C LEU A 28 1.58 -10.42 3.08
N ILE A 29 0.95 -9.33 3.48
CA ILE A 29 1.38 -8.50 4.61
C ILE A 29 0.38 -8.61 5.77
N ILE A 30 0.92 -8.53 6.99
CA ILE A 30 0.17 -8.48 8.24
C ILE A 30 0.48 -7.15 8.89
N LYS A 31 -0.51 -6.27 8.96
CA LYS A 31 -0.39 -4.89 9.44
C LYS A 31 -1.19 -4.70 10.71
N PRO A 32 -0.58 -4.23 11.83
CA PRO A 32 -1.35 -3.77 13.00
C PRO A 32 -2.33 -2.67 12.59
N CYS A 33 -3.58 -2.75 13.07
CA CYS A 33 -4.65 -1.85 12.62
C CYS A 33 -5.61 -1.44 13.74
N THR A 34 -6.56 -0.61 13.41
CA THR A 34 -7.72 -0.26 14.23
C THR A 34 -8.95 -1.02 13.76
N GLN A 35 -9.99 -1.11 14.60
CA GLN A 35 -11.26 -1.69 14.18
C GLN A 35 -11.87 -0.92 13.01
N ALA A 36 -11.77 0.40 13.00
CA ALA A 36 -12.28 1.23 11.91
C ALA A 36 -11.62 0.91 10.55
N GLU A 37 -10.33 0.55 10.54
CA GLU A 37 -9.65 0.10 9.32
C GLU A 37 -10.17 -1.26 8.84
N ILE A 38 -10.42 -2.20 9.75
CA ILE A 38 -11.05 -3.49 9.42
C ILE A 38 -12.44 -3.27 8.83
N ASP A 39 -13.29 -2.49 9.50
CA ASP A 39 -14.66 -2.20 9.07
C ASP A 39 -14.68 -1.56 7.68
N PHE A 40 -13.75 -0.66 7.39
CA PHE A 40 -13.64 -0.03 6.07
C PHE A 40 -13.27 -1.05 4.99
N TYR A 41 -12.28 -1.92 5.21
CA TYR A 41 -11.92 -2.97 4.26
C TYR A 41 -13.05 -3.98 4.04
N GLU A 42 -13.73 -4.40 5.11
CA GLU A 42 -14.85 -5.35 5.02
C GLU A 42 -16.06 -4.76 4.27
N SER A 43 -16.33 -3.46 4.42
CA SER A 43 -17.42 -2.76 3.74
C SER A 43 -17.10 -2.39 2.28
N ALA A 44 -15.82 -2.41 1.88
CA ALA A 44 -15.41 -2.10 0.51
C ALA A 44 -15.99 -3.06 -0.54
N LYS A 45 -16.43 -4.26 -0.16
CA LYS A 45 -17.18 -5.20 -1.03
C LYS A 45 -18.46 -4.59 -1.60
N ASP A 46 -19.07 -3.63 -0.92
CA ASP A 46 -20.26 -2.92 -1.35
C ASP A 46 -19.94 -1.73 -2.28
N HIS A 47 -18.63 -1.45 -2.49
CA HIS A 47 -18.04 -0.39 -3.30
C HIS A 47 -17.01 -0.95 -4.29
N PRO A 48 -17.42 -1.77 -5.28
CA PRO A 48 -16.49 -2.55 -6.11
C PRO A 48 -15.53 -1.69 -6.94
N LEU A 49 -15.95 -0.49 -7.38
CA LEU A 49 -15.07 0.43 -8.09
C LEU A 49 -13.94 0.95 -7.20
N PHE A 50 -14.24 1.24 -5.94
CA PHE A 50 -13.24 1.67 -4.97
C PHE A 50 -12.35 0.50 -4.55
N GLN A 51 -12.94 -0.68 -4.31
CA GLN A 51 -12.24 -1.89 -3.92
C GLN A 51 -11.16 -2.29 -4.93
N ALA A 52 -11.38 -2.07 -6.23
CA ALA A 52 -10.41 -2.37 -7.29
C ALA A 52 -9.08 -1.59 -7.13
N HIS A 53 -9.10 -0.46 -6.41
CA HIS A 53 -7.92 0.37 -6.15
C HIS A 53 -7.31 0.15 -4.75
N MET A 54 -7.78 -0.83 -4.00
CA MET A 54 -7.25 -1.21 -2.69
C MET A 54 -6.41 -2.49 -2.80
N PRO A 55 -5.44 -2.72 -1.90
CA PRO A 55 -4.88 -4.06 -1.73
C PRO A 55 -5.99 -5.05 -1.36
N THR A 56 -5.94 -6.27 -1.90
CA THR A 56 -6.91 -7.32 -1.60
C THR A 56 -6.92 -7.61 -0.10
N PHE A 57 -8.10 -7.49 0.52
CA PHE A 57 -8.29 -7.82 1.93
C PHE A 57 -8.54 -9.32 2.09
N ILE A 58 -7.69 -10.02 2.83
CA ILE A 58 -7.76 -11.45 3.07
C ILE A 58 -8.52 -11.76 4.36
N GLY A 59 -8.39 -10.88 5.37
CA GLY A 59 -9.06 -11.02 6.65
C GLY A 59 -8.41 -10.24 7.77
N SER A 60 -8.91 -10.42 8.99
CA SER A 60 -8.38 -9.79 10.20
C SER A 60 -7.90 -10.81 11.22
N LEU A 61 -6.94 -10.40 12.05
CA LEU A 61 -6.40 -11.16 13.17
C LEU A 61 -6.63 -10.41 14.47
N SER A 62 -6.97 -11.14 15.54
CA SER A 62 -7.06 -10.58 16.89
C SER A 62 -6.17 -11.35 17.85
N GLN A 63 -5.47 -10.65 18.72
CA GLN A 63 -4.70 -11.27 19.81
C GLN A 63 -5.69 -11.56 20.95
N HIS A 64 -5.91 -12.82 21.28
CA HIS A 64 -6.62 -13.23 22.48
C HIS A 64 -5.60 -13.67 23.55
N ASP A 65 -5.65 -13.03 24.70
CA ASP A 65 -4.90 -13.43 25.90
C ASP A 65 -5.63 -14.53 26.71
N ASP A 66 -6.64 -15.21 26.17
CA ASP A 66 -7.41 -16.20 26.91
C ASP A 66 -7.00 -17.63 26.60
N GLN A 67 -6.09 -18.16 27.42
CA GLN A 67 -5.95 -19.60 27.62
C GLN A 67 -7.10 -20.20 28.49
N ASP A 68 -7.96 -19.35 29.11
CA ASP A 68 -8.98 -19.78 30.06
C ASP A 68 -10.41 -19.86 29.51
N ALA A 69 -10.67 -19.46 28.25
CA ALA A 69 -12.04 -19.45 27.72
C ALA A 69 -12.50 -20.71 26.97
N VAL A 70 -11.67 -21.76 26.88
CA VAL A 70 -12.01 -22.99 26.13
C VAL A 70 -12.52 -24.14 27.04
N ALA A 71 -12.43 -23.99 28.35
CA ALA A 71 -12.82 -25.07 29.30
C ALA A 71 -14.34 -25.28 29.50
N PRO A 72 -15.28 -24.33 29.33
CA PRO A 72 -16.69 -24.56 29.65
C PRO A 72 -17.56 -25.20 28.56
N LEU A 73 -17.08 -25.38 27.33
CA LEU A 73 -17.95 -25.86 26.24
C LEU A 73 -17.92 -27.35 25.96
N LEU A 74 -17.11 -28.11 26.72
CA LEU A 74 -17.00 -29.57 26.57
C LEU A 74 -17.64 -30.39 27.71
N GLU A 75 -18.20 -29.76 28.76
CA GLU A 75 -18.78 -30.44 29.91
C GLU A 75 -20.31 -30.32 30.05
N SER A 76 -21.06 -29.81 29.11
CA SER A 76 -22.52 -29.74 29.20
C SER A 76 -23.24 -30.69 28.23
N SER A 77 -22.95 -31.99 28.38
CA SER A 77 -23.85 -33.01 27.84
C SER A 77 -23.83 -34.23 28.79
N GLN A 78 -24.45 -34.07 29.95
CA GLN A 78 -25.13 -35.16 30.68
C GLN A 78 -26.03 -34.62 31.80
N ASP A 79 -27.32 -34.85 31.56
CA ASP A 79 -28.41 -35.12 32.50
C ASP A 79 -28.74 -34.27 33.76
N GLY A 80 -30.00 -33.81 33.78
CA GLY A 80 -30.83 -33.98 35.00
C GLY A 80 -31.45 -32.74 35.64
N VAL A 81 -32.66 -32.45 35.23
CA VAL A 81 -33.84 -31.99 36.05
C VAL A 81 -33.59 -31.36 37.40
N ALA A 82 -34.01 -30.11 37.59
CA ALA A 82 -34.99 -29.59 38.58
C ALA A 82 -35.03 -28.05 38.65
N ALA A 83 -36.22 -27.51 38.75
CA ALA A 83 -36.56 -26.06 38.78
C ALA A 83 -36.63 -25.49 40.25
N PRO A 84 -37.05 -24.24 40.48
CA PRO A 84 -36.24 -23.12 41.02
C PRO A 84 -36.62 -22.73 42.46
N PRO A 85 -36.10 -21.69 43.03
CA PRO A 85 -36.91 -20.45 43.20
C PRO A 85 -36.18 -19.08 43.11
N HIS A 86 -37.01 -18.10 42.80
CA HIS A 86 -36.94 -16.63 42.90
C HIS A 86 -35.89 -15.98 43.83
N VAL A 87 -35.34 -14.85 43.41
CA VAL A 87 -35.66 -13.47 43.84
C VAL A 87 -34.90 -12.39 43.05
N ASP A 88 -35.62 -11.31 42.84
CA ASP A 88 -35.41 -9.94 42.43
C ASP A 88 -33.99 -9.33 42.31
N GLY A 89 -33.82 -8.58 41.23
CA GLY A 89 -33.33 -7.22 41.36
C GLY A 89 -32.27 -6.74 40.37
N ILE A 90 -32.72 -5.82 39.52
CA ILE A 90 -31.96 -4.73 38.89
C ILE A 90 -31.41 -5.00 37.49
N ALA A 91 -31.98 -4.26 36.55
CA ALA A 91 -31.70 -4.13 35.14
C ALA A 91 -30.35 -3.48 34.86
N THR A 92 -29.60 -4.08 33.93
CA THR A 92 -28.73 -3.34 33.01
C THR A 92 -28.85 -3.96 31.64
N GLN A 93 -29.02 -3.09 30.66
CA GLN A 93 -29.38 -3.37 29.28
C GLN A 93 -28.34 -4.31 28.59
N GLY A 94 -28.85 -5.41 28.09
CA GLY A 94 -28.06 -6.32 27.29
C GLY A 94 -27.91 -5.82 25.84
N ALA A 95 -26.71 -5.83 25.37
CA ALA A 95 -26.41 -5.80 23.96
C ALA A 95 -26.75 -7.16 23.35
N VAL A 96 -27.59 -7.13 22.32
CA VAL A 96 -27.96 -8.29 21.53
C VAL A 96 -26.81 -8.57 20.57
N THR A 97 -26.08 -9.65 20.81
CA THR A 97 -25.11 -10.18 19.82
C THR A 97 -25.88 -11.05 18.85
N GLU A 98 -26.13 -10.56 17.66
CA GLU A 98 -26.49 -11.40 16.52
C GLU A 98 -25.27 -12.20 16.06
N THR A 99 -25.37 -13.50 16.21
CA THR A 99 -24.37 -14.46 15.74
C THR A 99 -24.56 -14.70 14.25
N THR A 100 -23.68 -14.13 13.43
CA THR A 100 -23.56 -14.52 12.02
C THR A 100 -22.63 -15.75 11.94
N PRO A 101 -23.01 -16.84 11.25
CA PRO A 101 -22.16 -18.01 11.13
C PRO A 101 -21.20 -17.83 9.95
N GLY A 102 -20.07 -17.21 10.21
CA GLY A 102 -18.92 -17.19 9.32
C GLY A 102 -17.71 -17.67 10.10
N LEU A 103 -17.17 -18.82 9.73
CA LEU A 103 -16.00 -19.43 10.38
C LEU A 103 -14.79 -18.49 10.26
N MET A 104 -14.61 -17.59 11.20
CA MET A 104 -13.32 -16.95 11.41
C MET A 104 -12.56 -17.76 12.45
N ARG A 105 -11.61 -18.56 11.96
CA ARG A 105 -10.67 -19.29 12.79
C ARG A 105 -9.69 -18.26 13.37
N ARG A 106 -9.85 -17.92 14.64
CA ARG A 106 -8.98 -16.98 15.35
C ARG A 106 -7.57 -17.55 15.44
N VAL A 107 -6.62 -16.89 14.82
CA VAL A 107 -5.19 -17.20 14.93
C VAL A 107 -4.59 -16.22 15.93
N SER A 108 -3.87 -16.74 16.92
CA SER A 108 -3.13 -15.89 17.87
C SER A 108 -1.96 -15.23 17.14
N TRP A 109 -1.89 -13.91 17.16
CA TRP A 109 -0.85 -13.12 16.54
C TRP A 109 -0.16 -12.22 17.58
N LYS A 110 1.17 -12.11 17.51
CA LYS A 110 1.95 -11.17 18.36
C LYS A 110 2.78 -10.24 17.49
N PRO A 111 2.65 -8.91 17.66
CA PRO A 111 3.44 -7.97 16.88
C PRO A 111 4.94 -8.05 17.19
N SER A 112 5.78 -8.10 16.18
CA SER A 112 7.23 -8.00 16.31
C SER A 112 7.70 -6.54 16.23
N GLY A 113 8.05 -5.98 17.40
CA GLY A 113 9.11 -4.96 17.56
C GLY A 113 8.98 -3.58 16.94
N GLY A 114 7.80 -2.92 16.82
CA GLY A 114 7.69 -1.53 16.42
C GLY A 114 6.93 -0.66 17.44
N LYS A 115 6.78 0.65 17.21
CA LYS A 115 5.90 1.51 18.01
C LYS A 115 4.47 1.00 17.88
N LYS A 116 4.02 0.31 18.92
CA LYS A 116 2.80 -0.48 18.98
C LYS A 116 1.57 0.36 18.71
N ILE A 117 0.81 0.00 17.67
CA ILE A 117 -0.64 0.08 17.75
C ILE A 117 -1.05 -1.00 18.74
N THR A 118 -1.51 -0.63 19.92
CA THR A 118 -1.80 -1.55 21.04
C THR A 118 -3.22 -2.10 21.01
N THR A 119 -3.86 -2.15 19.84
CA THR A 119 -5.22 -2.67 19.69
C THR A 119 -5.30 -4.18 19.77
N GLY A 120 -4.18 -4.89 19.62
CA GLY A 120 -4.18 -6.35 19.47
C GLY A 120 -4.85 -6.82 18.16
N LEU A 121 -5.16 -5.91 17.24
CA LEU A 121 -5.78 -6.19 15.96
C LEU A 121 -4.76 -6.05 14.82
N ALA A 122 -4.89 -6.89 13.80
CA ALA A 122 -4.15 -6.77 12.56
C ALA A 122 -5.03 -7.14 11.36
N ILE A 123 -4.72 -6.55 10.20
CA ILE A 123 -5.28 -6.94 8.91
C ILE A 123 -4.27 -7.74 8.12
N VAL A 124 -4.76 -8.68 7.33
CA VAL A 124 -3.99 -9.45 6.36
C VAL A 124 -4.39 -8.96 4.97
N LEU A 125 -3.42 -8.44 4.25
CA LEU A 125 -3.61 -7.86 2.92
C LEU A 125 -2.68 -8.54 1.91
N GLU A 126 -3.06 -8.47 0.65
CA GLU A 126 -2.15 -8.68 -0.47
C GLU A 126 -0.90 -7.80 -0.30
N ASN A 127 0.27 -8.37 -0.57
CA ASN A 127 1.48 -7.58 -0.65
C ASN A 127 1.61 -6.96 -2.05
N VAL A 128 1.37 -5.66 -2.15
CA VAL A 128 1.41 -4.89 -3.41
C VAL A 128 2.76 -5.00 -4.13
N VAL A 129 3.86 -5.20 -3.39
CA VAL A 129 5.20 -5.36 -3.97
C VAL A 129 5.55 -6.81 -4.34
N SER A 130 4.64 -7.77 -4.10
CA SER A 130 4.82 -9.15 -4.54
C SER A 130 4.72 -9.25 -6.06
N GLY A 131 5.59 -10.05 -6.66
CA GLY A 131 5.68 -10.22 -8.12
C GLY A 131 6.62 -9.23 -8.81
N PHE A 132 7.30 -8.35 -8.07
CA PHE A 132 8.42 -7.56 -8.57
C PHE A 132 9.74 -8.18 -8.13
N LYS A 133 10.75 -8.15 -8.99
CA LYS A 133 12.10 -8.59 -8.65
C LYS A 133 12.81 -7.59 -7.74
N HIS A 134 12.78 -6.31 -8.14
CA HIS A 134 13.38 -5.20 -7.39
C HIS A 134 12.45 -3.98 -7.38
N PRO A 135 11.36 -3.97 -6.57
CA PRO A 135 10.35 -2.92 -6.61
C PRO A 135 10.91 -1.56 -6.20
N ASN A 136 10.68 -0.55 -7.02
CA ASN A 136 10.75 0.86 -6.63
C ASN A 136 9.40 1.26 -6.04
N VAL A 137 9.41 1.88 -4.86
CA VAL A 137 8.20 2.17 -4.08
C VAL A 137 8.16 3.64 -3.70
N LEU A 138 7.02 4.31 -3.92
CA LEU A 138 6.76 5.68 -3.50
C LEU A 138 5.43 5.74 -2.76
N ASP A 139 5.47 6.20 -1.52
CA ASP A 139 4.29 6.47 -0.69
C ASP A 139 3.96 7.97 -0.74
N VAL A 140 2.79 8.30 -1.30
CA VAL A 140 2.28 9.67 -1.46
C VAL A 140 1.06 9.85 -0.58
N LYS A 141 1.22 10.52 0.53
CA LYS A 141 0.13 10.78 1.49
C LYS A 141 -0.78 11.89 1.00
N LEU A 142 -2.07 11.58 0.90
CA LEU A 142 -3.11 12.49 0.40
C LEU A 142 -3.71 13.40 1.49
N GLY A 143 -4.22 14.52 1.04
CA GLY A 143 -5.05 15.44 1.79
C GLY A 143 -4.32 16.70 2.28
N VAL A 144 -5.08 17.78 2.33
CA VAL A 144 -4.76 19.03 3.03
C VAL A 144 -5.04 18.86 4.51
N ARG A 145 -6.25 18.41 4.84
CA ARG A 145 -6.64 18.03 6.20
C ARG A 145 -6.20 16.58 6.44
N LEU A 146 -5.36 16.38 7.46
CA LEU A 146 -4.72 15.09 7.77
C LEU A 146 -5.31 14.40 9.00
N TRP A 147 -6.34 14.98 9.61
CA TRP A 147 -6.96 14.50 10.85
C TRP A 147 -8.46 14.38 10.72
N ASP A 148 -9.03 13.38 11.38
CA ASP A 148 -10.47 13.14 11.50
C ASP A 148 -11.09 13.94 12.64
N ASP A 149 -12.42 14.08 12.65
CA ASP A 149 -13.18 14.89 13.60
C ASP A 149 -13.09 14.42 15.07
N ASP A 150 -12.73 13.17 15.29
CA ASP A 150 -12.48 12.58 16.60
C ASP A 150 -11.05 12.83 17.14
N ALA A 151 -10.13 13.33 16.29
CA ALA A 151 -8.75 13.53 16.67
C ALA A 151 -8.62 14.55 17.83
N PRO A 152 -7.79 14.27 18.88
CA PRO A 152 -7.52 15.20 19.95
C PRO A 152 -6.91 16.52 19.44
N LEU A 153 -7.23 17.66 20.09
CA LEU A 153 -6.77 18.99 19.69
C LEU A 153 -5.24 19.08 19.49
N ALA A 154 -4.47 18.41 20.34
CA ALA A 154 -3.01 18.38 20.21
C ALA A 154 -2.56 17.68 18.91
N LYS A 155 -3.24 16.58 18.52
CA LYS A 155 -2.98 15.87 17.25
C LYS A 155 -3.38 16.76 16.06
N ARG A 156 -4.55 17.42 16.12
CA ARG A 156 -5.01 18.34 15.07
C ARG A 156 -3.98 19.45 14.83
N ARG A 157 -3.58 20.18 15.87
CA ARG A 157 -2.58 21.26 15.76
C ARG A 157 -1.27 20.80 15.15
N LYS A 158 -0.74 19.64 15.60
CA LYS A 158 0.48 19.07 15.05
C LYS A 158 0.34 18.74 13.56
N LEU A 159 -0.78 18.18 13.14
CA LEU A 159 -1.03 17.84 11.73
C LEU A 159 -1.28 19.08 10.88
N ASP A 160 -1.94 20.12 11.43
CA ASP A 160 -2.08 21.43 10.76
C ASP A 160 -0.73 22.12 10.55
N GLU A 161 0.19 22.00 11.52
CA GLU A 161 1.58 22.49 11.34
C GLU A 161 2.31 21.72 10.24
N VAL A 162 2.13 20.39 10.14
CA VAL A 162 2.70 19.59 9.04
C VAL A 162 2.12 20.04 7.71
N THR A 163 0.81 20.22 7.63
CA THR A 163 0.14 20.72 6.42
C THR A 163 0.69 22.09 5.99
N ALA A 164 0.82 23.02 6.94
CA ALA A 164 1.31 24.36 6.65
C ALA A 164 2.78 24.42 6.17
N LYS A 165 3.60 23.44 6.57
CA LYS A 165 5.04 23.38 6.28
C LYS A 165 5.42 22.49 5.10
N THR A 166 4.46 21.78 4.52
CA THR A 166 4.73 20.79 3.46
C THR A 166 3.80 21.01 2.26
N THR A 167 4.07 20.27 1.18
CA THR A 167 3.24 20.26 -0.02
C THR A 167 1.80 19.79 0.24
N SER A 168 1.49 19.18 1.38
CA SER A 168 0.09 18.89 1.77
C SER A 168 -0.80 20.12 1.73
N GLY A 169 -0.33 21.28 2.21
CA GLY A 169 -1.10 22.53 2.22
C GLY A 169 -1.35 23.09 0.82
N SER A 170 -0.32 23.16 -0.01
CA SER A 170 -0.38 23.75 -1.35
C SER A 170 -0.98 22.79 -2.39
N LEU A 171 -0.53 21.54 -2.41
CA LEU A 171 -0.85 20.56 -3.45
C LEU A 171 -1.87 19.49 -3.00
N GLY A 172 -2.21 19.40 -1.72
CA GLY A 172 -3.09 18.34 -1.20
C GLY A 172 -2.43 16.96 -1.14
N PHE A 173 -1.12 16.88 -1.28
CA PHE A 173 -0.34 15.66 -1.05
C PHE A 173 1.08 15.98 -0.56
N ARG A 174 1.77 14.99 -0.02
CA ARG A 174 3.20 15.00 0.26
C ARG A 174 3.81 13.62 0.12
N LEU A 175 5.09 13.56 -0.18
CA LEU A 175 5.85 12.30 -0.15
C LEU A 175 6.07 11.88 1.29
N ALA A 176 5.67 10.66 1.64
CA ALA A 176 5.83 10.09 2.96
C ALA A 176 7.12 9.25 3.08
N GLY A 177 7.53 8.63 1.98
CA GLY A 177 8.77 7.89 1.83
C GLY A 177 8.94 7.36 0.42
N MET A 178 10.18 7.01 0.09
CA MET A 178 10.51 6.44 -1.21
C MET A 178 11.62 5.40 -1.05
N LYS A 179 11.56 4.31 -1.81
CA LYS A 179 12.58 3.28 -1.85
C LYS A 179 12.90 2.95 -3.30
N MET A 180 14.19 3.04 -3.66
CA MET A 180 14.66 2.93 -5.02
C MET A 180 15.74 1.87 -5.13
N TRP A 181 15.62 0.94 -6.09
CA TRP A 181 16.67 0.00 -6.42
C TRP A 181 17.90 0.72 -6.99
N ALA A 182 19.06 0.47 -6.43
CA ALA A 182 20.31 1.14 -6.82
C ALA A 182 21.07 0.41 -7.92
N GLY A 183 20.57 -0.75 -8.36
CA GLY A 183 21.16 -1.58 -9.40
C GLY A 183 21.93 -2.79 -8.88
N ALA A 184 22.20 -3.76 -9.77
CA ALA A 184 22.99 -4.95 -9.45
C ALA A 184 24.42 -4.54 -9.05
N GLY A 185 24.93 -5.15 -7.96
CA GLY A 185 26.26 -4.84 -7.39
C GLY A 185 26.25 -3.73 -6.34
N ALA A 186 25.10 -3.06 -6.11
CA ALA A 186 24.97 -2.05 -5.05
C ALA A 186 24.96 -2.65 -3.63
N GLU A 187 24.83 -3.96 -3.50
CA GLU A 187 24.91 -4.67 -2.21
C GLU A 187 26.31 -4.62 -1.62
N ASP A 188 27.35 -4.63 -2.49
CA ASP A 188 28.76 -4.65 -2.10
C ASP A 188 29.50 -3.33 -2.41
N ALA A 189 28.88 -2.40 -3.14
CA ALA A 189 29.49 -1.13 -3.54
C ALA A 189 29.00 0.02 -2.67
N GLU A 190 29.88 0.98 -2.37
CA GLU A 190 29.48 2.28 -1.86
C GLU A 190 28.61 2.98 -2.92
N VAL A 191 27.28 2.90 -2.76
CA VAL A 191 26.34 3.63 -3.62
C VAL A 191 26.51 5.12 -3.34
N GLU A 192 26.97 5.86 -4.33
CA GLU A 192 27.17 7.30 -4.20
C GLU A 192 25.81 8.00 -4.02
N VAL A 193 25.65 8.66 -2.88
CA VAL A 193 24.49 9.50 -2.56
C VAL A 193 24.91 10.95 -2.73
N PRO A 194 24.15 11.75 -3.53
CA PRO A 194 24.43 13.18 -3.66
C PRO A 194 24.59 13.85 -2.30
N PRO A 195 25.57 14.74 -2.09
CA PRO A 195 25.81 15.38 -0.79
C PRO A 195 24.57 16.06 -0.21
N ALA A 196 23.70 16.62 -1.04
CA ALA A 196 22.46 17.28 -0.63
C ALA A 196 21.38 16.30 -0.11
N GLU A 197 21.48 15.02 -0.44
CA GLU A 197 20.51 13.98 -0.05
C GLU A 197 20.98 13.12 1.13
N LYS A 198 22.25 13.20 1.53
CA LYS A 198 22.86 12.32 2.54
C LYS A 198 22.13 12.27 3.88
N GLU A 199 21.46 13.32 4.29
CA GLU A 199 20.68 13.35 5.54
C GLU A 199 19.31 12.67 5.42
N TYR A 200 18.85 12.44 4.18
CA TYR A 200 17.52 11.90 3.88
C TYR A 200 17.55 10.44 3.45
N VAL A 201 18.72 9.94 3.02
CA VAL A 201 18.87 8.66 2.32
C VAL A 201 19.70 7.68 3.15
N GLU A 202 19.16 6.49 3.34
CA GLU A 202 19.86 5.32 3.84
C GLU A 202 20.04 4.33 2.70
N VAL A 203 21.25 3.81 2.53
CA VAL A 203 21.55 2.75 1.56
C VAL A 203 21.66 1.43 2.30
N LYS A 204 20.79 0.47 1.93
CA LYS A 204 20.75 -0.85 2.55
C LYS A 204 20.19 -1.89 1.58
N ASN A 205 20.80 -3.07 1.54
CA ASN A 205 20.35 -4.21 0.72
C ASN A 205 20.13 -3.84 -0.76
N GLY A 206 21.02 -3.06 -1.35
CA GLY A 206 20.92 -2.61 -2.75
C GLY A 206 19.87 -1.52 -3.01
N TYR A 207 19.26 -0.95 -1.98
CA TYR A 207 18.26 0.11 -2.09
C TYR A 207 18.73 1.42 -1.48
N ARG A 208 18.29 2.53 -2.09
CA ARG A 208 18.25 3.87 -1.47
C ARG A 208 16.88 4.08 -0.86
N SER A 209 16.83 4.26 0.44
CA SER A 209 15.59 4.51 1.19
C SER A 209 15.55 5.96 1.62
N TYR A 210 14.60 6.72 1.09
CA TYR A 210 14.38 8.13 1.37
C TYR A 210 13.35 8.28 2.48
N ASN A 211 13.72 8.94 3.56
CA ASN A 211 12.83 9.14 4.70
C ASN A 211 11.82 10.27 4.47
N LYS A 212 10.88 10.44 5.42
CA LYS A 212 9.85 11.48 5.34
C LYS A 212 10.38 12.91 5.24
N TYR A 213 11.59 13.18 5.72
CA TYR A 213 12.18 14.53 5.67
C TYR A 213 12.59 14.90 4.26
N TYR A 214 12.95 13.94 3.42
CA TYR A 214 13.13 14.14 1.98
C TYR A 214 11.87 14.73 1.35
N GLY A 215 10.71 14.10 1.55
CA GLY A 215 9.44 14.62 1.04
C GLY A 215 9.03 15.97 1.63
N GLN A 216 9.47 16.29 2.86
CA GLN A 216 9.20 17.57 3.51
C GLN A 216 10.14 18.70 3.08
N SER A 217 11.25 18.41 2.42
CA SER A 217 12.20 19.41 1.92
C SER A 217 11.72 20.13 0.66
N PHE A 218 10.71 19.57 -0.03
CA PHE A 218 10.18 20.13 -1.26
C PHE A 218 9.10 21.19 -1.03
N SER A 219 9.08 22.18 -1.92
CA SER A 219 7.97 23.12 -2.11
C SER A 219 7.07 22.65 -3.27
N ALA A 220 6.01 23.40 -3.52
CA ALA A 220 5.15 23.15 -4.69
C ALA A 220 5.90 23.33 -6.03
N ASP A 221 6.92 24.19 -6.05
CA ASP A 221 7.69 24.51 -7.26
C ASP A 221 8.88 23.58 -7.51
N SER A 222 9.19 22.67 -6.55
CA SER A 222 10.35 21.78 -6.63
C SER A 222 10.03 20.30 -6.43
N VAL A 223 8.78 19.95 -6.13
CA VAL A 223 8.40 18.55 -5.85
C VAL A 223 8.49 17.65 -7.08
N ASP A 224 8.47 18.21 -8.29
CA ASP A 224 8.70 17.50 -9.55
C ASP A 224 10.12 16.86 -9.60
N ASP A 225 11.12 17.44 -8.95
CA ASP A 225 12.46 16.85 -8.80
C ASP A 225 12.41 15.48 -8.09
N ALA A 226 11.54 15.31 -7.12
CA ALA A 226 11.37 14.03 -6.43
C ALA A 226 10.78 12.95 -7.36
N PHE A 227 9.83 13.30 -8.22
CA PHE A 227 9.28 12.39 -9.23
C PHE A 227 10.31 12.11 -10.33
N THR A 228 11.13 13.12 -10.71
CA THR A 228 12.26 12.91 -11.60
C THR A 228 13.26 11.90 -11.02
N THR A 229 13.55 12.00 -9.72
CA THR A 229 14.36 11.01 -9.00
C THR A 229 13.70 9.63 -9.02
N TYR A 230 12.40 9.55 -8.69
CA TYR A 230 11.64 8.30 -8.64
C TYR A 230 11.64 7.56 -9.99
N PHE A 231 11.42 8.25 -11.09
CA PHE A 231 11.41 7.65 -12.43
C PHE A 231 12.80 7.51 -13.06
N GLY A 232 13.87 7.71 -12.32
CA GLY A 232 15.25 7.49 -12.77
C GLY A 232 15.84 8.55 -13.68
N GLY A 233 15.36 9.79 -13.54
CA GLY A 233 15.91 10.96 -14.21
C GLY A 233 15.42 11.16 -15.65
N ILE A 234 14.62 12.21 -15.85
CA ILE A 234 14.21 12.71 -17.19
C ILE A 234 15.23 13.74 -17.69
N VAL A 235 16.28 14.03 -16.92
CA VAL A 235 17.24 15.10 -17.20
C VAL A 235 18.12 14.78 -18.41
N GLN A 236 18.24 15.74 -19.33
CA GLN A 236 19.20 15.71 -20.42
C GLN A 236 20.62 15.81 -19.85
N GLU A 237 21.37 14.74 -19.86
CA GLU A 237 22.83 14.83 -19.82
C GLU A 237 23.33 14.89 -21.27
N GLU A 238 23.83 16.05 -21.67
CA GLU A 238 24.60 16.20 -22.90
C GLU A 238 25.95 15.55 -22.67
N GLU A 239 26.16 14.32 -23.15
CA GLU A 239 27.51 13.80 -23.33
C GLU A 239 27.68 12.93 -24.58
N ASN A 240 28.80 13.22 -25.22
CA ASN A 240 29.28 12.77 -26.51
C ASN A 240 29.54 11.26 -26.58
N GLY A 241 28.82 10.58 -27.42
CA GLY A 241 29.11 9.23 -27.88
C GLY A 241 27.87 8.34 -28.02
N ASP A 242 27.78 7.61 -29.13
CA ASP A 242 26.60 6.82 -29.52
C ASP A 242 26.00 5.92 -28.42
N ALA A 243 26.82 5.34 -27.57
CA ALA A 243 26.37 4.43 -26.52
C ALA A 243 25.74 5.17 -25.32
N ALA A 244 26.26 6.33 -24.93
CA ALA A 244 25.73 7.17 -23.87
C ALA A 244 24.40 7.80 -24.30
N THR A 245 24.30 8.32 -25.50
CA THR A 245 23.07 8.87 -26.10
C THR A 245 21.97 7.80 -26.17
N LYS A 246 22.31 6.57 -26.53
CA LYS A 246 21.36 5.46 -26.60
C LYS A 246 20.83 5.08 -25.21
N ARG A 247 21.66 5.07 -24.17
CA ARG A 247 21.25 4.78 -22.78
C ARG A 247 20.35 5.88 -22.21
N ILE A 248 20.63 7.14 -22.48
CA ILE A 248 19.84 8.28 -22.01
C ILE A 248 18.45 8.27 -22.70
N ARG A 249 18.41 8.04 -24.01
CA ARG A 249 17.14 7.90 -24.74
C ARG A 249 16.27 6.79 -24.21
N PHE A 250 16.87 5.66 -23.88
CA PHE A 250 16.16 4.49 -23.35
C PHE A 250 15.58 4.76 -21.95
N LYS A 251 16.34 5.34 -21.01
CA LYS A 251 15.84 5.73 -19.69
C LYS A 251 14.68 6.72 -19.77
N ARG A 252 14.76 7.67 -20.67
CA ARG A 252 13.72 8.67 -20.90
C ARG A 252 12.43 8.04 -21.42
N GLN A 253 12.50 7.20 -22.45
CA GLN A 253 11.33 6.51 -23.00
C GLN A 253 10.66 5.60 -21.97
N ARG A 254 11.45 4.92 -21.14
CA ARG A 254 10.96 4.07 -20.06
C ARG A 254 10.25 4.90 -18.99
N ALA A 255 10.84 6.00 -18.56
CA ALA A 255 10.23 6.90 -17.59
C ALA A 255 8.89 7.43 -18.11
N GLU A 256 8.83 7.88 -19.35
CA GLU A 256 7.61 8.35 -20.00
C GLU A 256 6.54 7.25 -20.06
N PHE A 257 6.90 6.04 -20.46
CA PHE A 257 6.00 4.89 -20.50
C PHE A 257 5.38 4.61 -19.13
N LEU A 258 6.18 4.55 -18.06
CA LEU A 258 5.70 4.33 -16.69
C LEU A 258 4.82 5.50 -16.22
N ILE A 259 5.23 6.75 -16.45
CA ILE A 259 4.46 7.92 -16.05
C ILE A 259 3.08 7.92 -16.73
N ARG A 260 2.98 7.58 -18.00
CA ARG A 260 1.70 7.49 -18.72
C ARG A 260 0.80 6.39 -18.15
N ARG A 261 1.36 5.27 -17.66
CA ARG A 261 0.61 4.21 -16.97
C ARG A 261 0.08 4.72 -15.63
N PHE A 262 0.91 5.35 -14.81
CA PHE A 262 0.47 5.94 -13.56
C PHE A 262 -0.56 7.05 -13.73
N ILE A 263 -0.48 7.84 -14.81
CA ILE A 263 -1.53 8.82 -15.14
C ILE A 263 -2.88 8.11 -15.33
N ARG A 264 -2.95 7.04 -16.12
CA ARG A 264 -4.21 6.28 -16.32
C ARG A 264 -4.79 5.72 -15.02
N GLU A 265 -3.93 5.15 -14.18
CA GLU A 265 -4.36 4.63 -12.87
C GLU A 265 -4.87 5.74 -11.95
N LEU A 266 -4.19 6.89 -11.91
CA LEU A 266 -4.62 8.04 -11.12
C LEU A 266 -5.91 8.67 -11.66
N GLU A 267 -6.13 8.68 -12.98
CA GLU A 267 -7.39 9.11 -13.59
C GLU A 267 -8.56 8.19 -13.18
N SER A 268 -8.30 6.87 -13.12
CA SER A 268 -9.27 5.90 -12.62
C SER A 268 -9.59 6.12 -11.14
N ILE A 269 -8.57 6.35 -10.30
CA ILE A 269 -8.77 6.69 -8.88
C ILE A 269 -9.53 8.00 -8.74
N GLN A 270 -9.20 9.04 -9.52
CA GLN A 270 -9.94 10.31 -9.50
C GLN A 270 -11.43 10.07 -9.78
N TYR A 271 -11.73 9.31 -10.84
CA TYR A 271 -13.11 8.98 -11.20
C TYR A 271 -13.83 8.27 -10.04
N VAL A 272 -13.19 7.31 -9.40
CA VAL A 272 -13.78 6.59 -8.26
C VAL A 272 -14.04 7.52 -7.08
N LEU A 273 -13.09 8.37 -6.71
CA LEU A 273 -13.24 9.33 -5.61
C LEU A 273 -14.31 10.41 -5.88
N GLU A 274 -14.59 10.70 -7.16
CA GLU A 274 -15.65 11.63 -7.57
C GLU A 274 -17.04 10.99 -7.51
N ASN A 275 -17.14 9.66 -7.56
CA ASN A 275 -18.40 8.93 -7.62
C ASN A 275 -18.73 8.14 -6.34
N GLU A 276 -17.72 7.82 -5.51
CA GLU A 276 -17.89 7.11 -4.25
C GLU A 276 -17.72 8.10 -3.08
N GLU A 277 -18.80 8.32 -2.34
CA GLU A 277 -18.83 9.30 -1.25
C GLU A 277 -18.13 8.75 -0.01
N SER A 278 -16.90 9.15 0.18
CA SER A 278 -16.05 8.74 1.31
C SER A 278 -15.34 9.94 1.95
N ARG A 279 -14.71 9.72 3.09
CA ARG A 279 -13.72 10.61 3.69
C ARG A 279 -12.53 9.81 4.13
N MET A 280 -11.35 10.20 3.65
CA MET A 280 -10.08 9.55 3.97
C MET A 280 -9.08 10.56 4.50
N TYR A 281 -8.71 10.42 5.75
CA TYR A 281 -7.72 11.29 6.36
C TYR A 281 -6.38 10.56 6.48
N SER A 282 -5.33 11.13 5.90
CA SER A 282 -3.99 10.55 5.86
C SER A 282 -3.88 9.20 5.13
N ALA A 283 -4.82 8.88 4.24
CA ALA A 283 -4.63 7.79 3.28
C ALA A 283 -3.50 8.12 2.30
N SER A 284 -2.95 7.11 1.66
CA SER A 284 -1.83 7.27 0.71
C SER A 284 -2.15 6.62 -0.63
N VAL A 285 -1.52 7.12 -1.68
CA VAL A 285 -1.29 6.40 -2.93
C VAL A 285 0.06 5.72 -2.84
N LEU A 286 0.10 4.41 -2.97
CA LEU A 286 1.32 3.63 -3.10
C LEU A 286 1.58 3.37 -4.58
N MET A 287 2.67 3.92 -5.10
CA MET A 287 3.13 3.72 -6.47
C MET A 287 4.29 2.75 -6.45
N VAL A 288 4.22 1.69 -7.27
CA VAL A 288 5.27 0.65 -7.36
C VAL A 288 5.56 0.38 -8.82
N TYR A 289 6.83 0.19 -9.16
CA TYR A 289 7.23 -0.31 -10.47
C TYR A 289 8.52 -1.13 -10.38
N GLU A 290 8.76 -1.99 -11.37
CA GLU A 290 9.98 -2.81 -11.44
C GLU A 290 11.21 -1.94 -11.64
N GLY A 291 12.12 -1.98 -10.66
CA GLY A 291 13.35 -1.18 -10.66
C GLY A 291 14.51 -1.82 -11.39
N ASP A 292 14.50 -3.15 -11.56
CA ASP A 292 15.50 -3.84 -12.36
C ASP A 292 15.20 -3.63 -13.84
N PRO A 293 16.16 -3.08 -14.62
CA PRO A 293 15.92 -2.78 -16.03
C PRO A 293 15.61 -3.98 -16.89
N GLU A 294 16.24 -5.12 -16.63
CA GLU A 294 16.07 -6.34 -17.45
C GLU A 294 14.72 -7.00 -17.11
N ALA A 295 14.40 -7.10 -15.82
CA ALA A 295 13.10 -7.62 -15.39
C ALA A 295 11.93 -6.76 -15.89
N LEU A 296 12.08 -5.43 -15.88
CA LEU A 296 11.06 -4.53 -16.42
C LEU A 296 10.80 -4.78 -17.91
N GLU A 297 11.83 -5.02 -18.71
CA GLU A 297 11.66 -5.31 -20.14
C GLU A 297 10.99 -6.65 -20.39
N VAL A 298 11.36 -7.65 -19.62
CA VAL A 298 10.71 -8.98 -19.68
C VAL A 298 9.23 -8.84 -19.31
N SER A 299 8.91 -8.06 -18.27
CA SER A 299 7.52 -7.85 -17.85
C SER A 299 6.68 -7.11 -18.91
N ILE A 300 7.26 -6.08 -19.55
CA ILE A 300 6.58 -5.34 -20.62
C ILE A 300 6.30 -6.26 -21.80
N ALA A 301 7.28 -7.05 -22.21
CA ALA A 301 7.11 -8.01 -23.32
C ALA A 301 6.05 -9.07 -23.02
N GLY A 302 6.01 -9.56 -21.76
CA GLY A 302 5.00 -10.51 -21.32
C GLY A 302 3.58 -9.96 -21.40
N GLU A 303 3.34 -8.72 -20.94
CA GLU A 303 2.04 -8.06 -21.05
C GLU A 303 1.60 -7.88 -22.52
N GLU A 304 2.51 -7.50 -23.43
CA GLU A 304 2.20 -7.34 -24.85
C GLU A 304 1.82 -8.68 -25.52
N GLU A 305 2.41 -9.78 -25.08
CA GLU A 305 2.06 -11.13 -25.56
C GLU A 305 0.69 -11.61 -25.04
N GLU A 306 0.33 -11.30 -23.80
CA GLU A 306 -0.97 -11.61 -23.23
C GLU A 306 -2.09 -10.82 -23.91
N ASP A 307 -1.93 -9.51 -24.09
CA ASP A 307 -2.88 -8.66 -24.81
C ASP A 307 -3.08 -9.13 -26.28
N GLY A 308 -2.01 -9.65 -26.90
CA GLY A 308 -2.08 -10.21 -28.25
C GLY A 308 -2.81 -11.55 -28.36
N ARG A 309 -2.89 -12.34 -27.28
CA ARG A 309 -3.58 -13.64 -27.25
C ARG A 309 -5.08 -13.53 -27.05
N ASP A 310 -5.55 -12.57 -26.29
CA ASP A 310 -6.99 -12.32 -26.03
C ASP A 310 -7.76 -11.88 -27.32
N GLY A 311 -7.04 -11.56 -28.38
CA GLY A 311 -7.61 -11.20 -29.69
C GLY A 311 -7.86 -12.39 -30.64
N VAL A 312 -7.48 -13.63 -30.31
CA VAL A 312 -7.61 -14.82 -31.18
C VAL A 312 -8.38 -15.93 -30.44
N ASP A 313 -9.63 -16.05 -30.85
CA ASP A 313 -10.68 -17.04 -30.61
C ASP A 313 -10.24 -18.42 -30.05
N GLY A 314 -11.04 -18.86 -29.06
CA GLY A 314 -11.21 -20.16 -28.43
C GLY A 314 -10.54 -21.40 -29.05
N GLY A 315 -9.48 -21.86 -28.39
CA GLY A 315 -8.96 -23.22 -28.56
C GLY A 315 -8.80 -23.89 -27.20
N GLU A 316 -9.54 -25.00 -27.00
CA GLU A 316 -9.44 -25.88 -25.84
C GLU A 316 -7.97 -26.31 -25.61
N GLY A 317 -7.30 -25.68 -24.65
CA GLY A 317 -5.95 -26.07 -24.19
C GLY A 317 -6.05 -27.13 -23.10
N MET A 318 -5.59 -28.34 -23.41
CA MET A 318 -5.35 -29.45 -22.48
C MET A 318 -4.55 -28.98 -21.28
N LEU A 319 -5.04 -29.33 -20.09
CA LEU A 319 -4.30 -29.31 -18.85
C LEU A 319 -3.17 -30.32 -18.97
N GLN A 320 -1.95 -29.83 -19.02
CA GLN A 320 -0.75 -30.63 -18.87
C GLN A 320 -0.24 -30.38 -17.45
N ASP A 321 -0.38 -31.39 -16.60
CA ASP A 321 0.29 -31.47 -15.30
C ASP A 321 1.76 -31.79 -15.59
N ASP A 322 2.60 -30.80 -15.54
CA ASP A 322 4.05 -30.99 -15.45
C ASP A 322 4.54 -30.46 -14.11
N ASP A 323 4.68 -31.40 -13.14
CA ASP A 323 5.47 -31.25 -11.92
C ASP A 323 6.95 -31.20 -12.31
N ASP A 324 7.49 -30.03 -12.57
CA ASP A 324 8.93 -29.81 -12.58
C ASP A 324 9.23 -28.48 -11.88
N ASP A 325 10.26 -28.50 -11.00
CA ASP A 325 10.84 -27.35 -10.27
C ASP A 325 11.35 -26.27 -11.24
N GLU A 326 10.47 -25.65 -12.02
CA GLU A 326 10.78 -24.48 -12.82
C GLU A 326 10.75 -23.26 -11.91
N GLU A 327 11.90 -22.59 -11.78
CA GLU A 327 12.05 -21.22 -11.35
C GLU A 327 10.85 -20.43 -11.86
N ASP A 328 10.10 -19.77 -10.95
CA ASP A 328 8.82 -19.08 -11.19
C ASP A 328 8.87 -18.23 -12.48
N THR A 329 8.45 -18.82 -13.59
CA THR A 329 8.45 -18.21 -14.93
C THR A 329 7.29 -17.24 -15.15
N ARG A 330 6.53 -16.91 -14.09
CA ARG A 330 5.46 -15.90 -14.18
C ARG A 330 6.07 -14.55 -14.54
N PRO A 331 5.49 -13.84 -15.53
CA PRO A 331 5.96 -12.51 -15.87
C PRO A 331 5.91 -11.60 -14.63
N HIS A 332 7.01 -10.91 -14.35
CA HIS A 332 7.05 -9.94 -13.26
C HIS A 332 6.10 -8.79 -13.58
N LYS A 333 5.54 -8.16 -12.55
CA LYS A 333 4.67 -6.99 -12.72
C LYS A 333 5.47 -5.80 -13.27
N VAL A 334 4.88 -5.03 -14.19
CA VAL A 334 5.48 -3.79 -14.69
C VAL A 334 5.32 -2.66 -13.69
N HIS A 335 4.11 -2.45 -13.18
CA HIS A 335 3.77 -1.43 -12.21
C HIS A 335 2.53 -1.82 -11.41
N GLU A 336 2.32 -1.13 -10.30
CA GLU A 336 1.14 -1.27 -9.44
C GLU A 336 0.84 0.07 -8.77
N LEU A 337 -0.43 0.41 -8.60
CA LEU A 337 -0.87 1.58 -7.88
C LEU A 337 -2.08 1.24 -7.01
N ARG A 338 -1.99 1.53 -5.70
CA ARG A 338 -3.06 1.25 -4.74
C ARG A 338 -3.27 2.41 -3.78
N LEU A 339 -4.52 2.60 -3.38
CA LEU A 339 -4.86 3.39 -2.20
C LEU A 339 -4.63 2.55 -0.95
N ILE A 340 -3.97 3.10 0.06
CA ILE A 340 -3.62 2.41 1.31
C ILE A 340 -3.86 3.30 2.54
N ASP A 341 -3.77 2.70 3.74
CA ASP A 341 -3.86 3.39 5.04
C ASP A 341 -5.24 3.97 5.37
N PHE A 342 -6.23 3.10 5.53
CA PHE A 342 -7.63 3.49 5.78
C PHE A 342 -8.02 3.56 7.27
N ALA A 343 -7.07 3.70 8.19
CA ALA A 343 -7.33 3.78 9.64
C ALA A 343 -8.27 4.95 10.04
N HIS A 344 -8.41 5.95 9.18
CA HIS A 344 -9.28 7.11 9.34
C HIS A 344 -10.13 7.33 8.08
N ALA A 345 -10.64 6.24 7.51
CA ALA A 345 -11.54 6.26 6.36
C ALA A 345 -12.95 5.83 6.76
N ARG A 346 -13.95 6.39 6.07
CA ARG A 346 -15.36 6.02 6.21
C ARG A 346 -16.15 6.37 4.97
N TRP A 347 -17.22 5.66 4.73
CA TRP A 347 -18.23 6.04 3.74
C TRP A 347 -19.12 7.14 4.30
N THR A 348 -19.50 8.11 3.47
CA THR A 348 -20.29 9.29 3.85
C THR A 348 -21.43 9.55 2.85
N PRO A 349 -22.40 8.63 2.74
CA PRO A 349 -23.49 8.77 1.77
C PRO A 349 -24.26 10.09 1.96
N GLY A 350 -24.42 10.84 0.87
CA GLY A 350 -25.11 12.13 0.86
C GLY A 350 -24.23 13.35 1.19
N GLU A 351 -22.92 13.15 1.48
CA GLU A 351 -22.00 14.25 1.79
C GLU A 351 -21.15 14.69 0.58
N GLY A 352 -21.32 14.02 -0.58
CA GLY A 352 -20.57 14.27 -1.79
C GLY A 352 -19.11 13.75 -1.77
N PRO A 353 -18.36 13.97 -2.86
CA PRO A 353 -17.01 13.46 -3.05
C PRO A 353 -15.98 13.97 -2.03
N ASP A 354 -14.93 13.18 -1.77
CA ASP A 354 -13.80 13.59 -0.91
C ASP A 354 -12.90 14.61 -1.63
N GLN A 355 -13.27 15.89 -1.55
CA GLN A 355 -12.50 16.97 -2.14
C GLN A 355 -11.09 17.10 -1.55
N ASN A 356 -10.87 16.60 -0.33
CA ASN A 356 -9.58 16.61 0.34
C ASN A 356 -8.58 15.64 -0.31
N ALA A 357 -9.02 14.44 -0.64
CA ALA A 357 -8.23 13.44 -1.35
C ALA A 357 -8.11 13.78 -2.85
N ILE A 358 -9.23 14.18 -3.50
CA ILE A 358 -9.28 14.54 -4.92
C ILE A 358 -8.27 15.64 -5.26
N LYS A 359 -8.14 16.67 -4.42
CA LYS A 359 -7.14 17.73 -4.63
C LYS A 359 -5.72 17.16 -4.78
N GLY A 360 -5.34 16.18 -3.94
CA GLY A 360 -4.04 15.53 -4.01
C GLY A 360 -3.84 14.77 -5.33
N ILE A 361 -4.85 14.00 -5.74
CA ILE A 361 -4.82 13.26 -7.02
C ILE A 361 -4.71 14.21 -8.22
N GLN A 362 -5.49 15.30 -8.25
CA GLN A 362 -5.43 16.29 -9.32
C GLN A 362 -4.06 16.95 -9.43
N SER A 363 -3.42 17.27 -8.30
CA SER A 363 -2.07 17.83 -8.28
C SER A 363 -1.02 16.83 -8.75
N LEU A 364 -1.13 15.55 -8.37
CA LEU A 364 -0.28 14.47 -8.87
C LEU A 364 -0.39 14.33 -10.39
N LEU A 365 -1.62 14.27 -10.90
CA LEU A 365 -1.89 14.21 -12.34
C LEU A 365 -1.28 15.41 -13.09
N ALA A 366 -1.41 16.61 -12.54
CA ALA A 366 -0.85 17.82 -13.17
C ALA A 366 0.69 17.71 -13.26
N ILE A 367 1.37 17.29 -12.17
CA ILE A 367 2.82 17.14 -12.15
C ILE A 367 3.27 16.06 -13.14
N LEU A 368 2.64 14.87 -13.13
CA LEU A 368 3.04 13.79 -14.02
C LEU A 368 2.82 14.13 -15.49
N ARG A 369 1.72 14.85 -15.84
CA ARG A 369 1.48 15.33 -17.19
C ARG A 369 2.51 16.38 -17.64
N ASP A 370 2.91 17.28 -16.74
CA ASP A 370 3.94 18.28 -17.00
C ASP A 370 5.32 17.62 -17.22
N LEU A 371 5.66 16.57 -16.47
CA LEU A 371 6.88 15.78 -16.68
C LEU A 371 6.90 15.12 -18.06
N VAL A 372 5.77 14.57 -18.51
CA VAL A 372 5.66 13.99 -19.87
C VAL A 372 5.85 15.08 -20.92
N ALA A 373 5.19 16.22 -20.77
CA ALA A 373 5.31 17.34 -21.72
C ALA A 373 6.73 17.91 -21.79
N LYS A 374 7.46 17.95 -20.68
CA LYS A 374 8.89 18.33 -20.64
C LYS A 374 9.80 17.27 -21.29
N ALA A 375 9.32 16.03 -21.41
CA ALA A 375 10.05 14.92 -22.02
C ALA A 375 9.89 14.86 -23.56
N GLU A 376 8.80 15.40 -24.11
CA GLU A 376 8.56 15.55 -25.56
C GLU A 376 9.44 16.68 -26.15
#